data_78af53de7c244a333a69637ee42647cf
#
_entry.id   78af53de7c244a333a69637ee42647cf
#
_cell.length_a   1.000
_cell.length_b   1.000
_cell.length_c   1.000
_cell.angle_alpha   90.00
_cell.angle_beta   90.00
_cell.angle_gamma   90.00
#
_symmetry.space_group_name_H-M   'P 1'
#
loop_
_entity.id
_entity.type
_entity.pdbx_description
1 polymer ?
#
loop_
_entity_poly.entity_id
_entity_poly.type
_entity_poly.pdbx_seq_one_letter_code
_entity_poly.pdbx_strand_id
1 'polypeptide(L)'
;MSKKLLIALAVLLCLAGIVFLFFKTTNQEAYTSVDDINKETPQGYIGSASCKQCHLKEYNEWTLSDHYKAMQIANDSTVLGNFNNVTYTADGITSRFFKRDGKFFIHTQSEDGAYKDYEVLYTFGYYPLQQYITDFPNGKKQVFRQSWDSRQNKWFHQYAGEVIPPDDYLHWTQAGQNWNLMCASCHSTNLQKNLNPYTDSYHTTYSELTVSCESCHGGAKTHAESKGKTRTFVLASQTQELNACMPCHTRRGEVTQHHAMVTEVMDEYLPEVPVTDLYFPDGQVSGENYKYSSFLQSKMYHQNVRCTSCHSPHTGKLKAEGSKVCLQCHAPKYASQAHTFHKGNPAETDCRVCHMPTRTYMGNDVRHDHNFYVPR
;
A
#
# COMPACT_ATOMS: atom_id res chain seq x y z
N MET A 1 -6.97 60.58 26.11
CA MET A 1 -7.68 59.73 25.13
C MET A 1 -9.17 60.04 25.20
N SER A 2 -9.80 60.34 24.07
CA SER A 2 -11.22 60.71 24.10
C SER A 2 -12.13 59.50 24.44
N LYS A 3 -13.27 59.71 25.12
CA LYS A 3 -14.21 58.61 25.42
C LYS A 3 -14.62 57.81 24.17
N LYS A 4 -14.67 58.49 23.00
CA LYS A 4 -14.96 57.83 21.69
C LYS A 4 -13.89 56.88 21.27
N LEU A 5 -12.60 57.18 21.53
CA LEU A 5 -11.48 56.31 21.17
C LEU A 5 -11.40 55.06 22.05
N LEU A 6 -11.75 55.20 23.36
CA LEU A 6 -11.85 54.07 24.28
C LEU A 6 -12.96 53.09 23.90
N ILE A 7 -14.12 53.60 23.49
CA ILE A 7 -15.25 52.79 23.02
C ILE A 7 -14.88 52.06 21.74
N ALA A 8 -14.24 52.77 20.77
CA ALA A 8 -13.80 52.14 19.52
C ALA A 8 -12.82 51.00 19.75
N LEU A 9 -11.84 51.19 20.68
CA LEU A 9 -10.88 50.17 21.04
C LEU A 9 -11.52 48.94 21.72
N ALA A 10 -12.47 49.16 22.60
CA ALA A 10 -13.22 48.11 23.29
C ALA A 10 -14.03 47.26 22.26
N VAL A 11 -14.72 47.94 21.32
CA VAL A 11 -15.46 47.23 20.24
C VAL A 11 -14.53 46.40 19.36
N LEU A 12 -13.37 46.95 19.02
CA LEU A 12 -12.37 46.22 18.18
C LEU A 12 -11.82 44.98 18.91
N LEU A 13 -11.56 45.09 20.22
CA LEU A 13 -11.11 43.96 21.04
C LEU A 13 -12.21 42.91 21.20
N CYS A 14 -13.49 43.31 21.36
CA CYS A 14 -14.60 42.37 21.37
C CYS A 14 -14.77 41.65 20.05
N LEU A 15 -14.67 42.35 18.90
CA LEU A 15 -14.74 41.76 17.59
C LEU A 15 -13.58 40.79 17.34
N ALA A 16 -12.36 41.18 17.72
CA ALA A 16 -11.19 40.28 17.65
C ALA A 16 -11.37 39.03 18.52
N GLY A 17 -11.93 39.18 19.73
CA GLY A 17 -12.27 38.06 20.60
C GLY A 17 -13.33 37.12 20.01
N ILE A 18 -14.37 37.68 19.40
CA ILE A 18 -15.43 36.89 18.71
C ILE A 18 -14.82 36.15 17.51
N VAL A 19 -14.02 36.82 16.69
CA VAL A 19 -13.32 36.18 15.55
C VAL A 19 -12.39 35.08 16.04
N PHE A 20 -11.63 35.32 17.11
CA PHE A 20 -10.74 34.31 17.69
C PHE A 20 -11.51 33.10 18.24
N LEU A 21 -12.63 33.33 18.93
CA LEU A 21 -13.51 32.25 19.43
C LEU A 21 -14.14 31.49 18.25
N PHE A 22 -14.58 32.20 17.21
CA PHE A 22 -15.15 31.57 16.01
C PHE A 22 -14.11 30.70 15.30
N PHE A 23 -12.88 31.18 15.12
CA PHE A 23 -11.80 30.34 14.55
C PHE A 23 -11.43 29.17 15.46
N LYS A 24 -11.48 29.35 16.78
CA LYS A 24 -11.19 28.28 17.73
C LYS A 24 -12.29 27.19 17.72
N THR A 25 -13.56 27.57 17.62
CA THR A 25 -14.69 26.62 17.56
C THR A 25 -14.75 25.92 16.20
N THR A 26 -14.57 26.63 15.09
CA THR A 26 -14.55 26.00 13.75
C THR A 26 -13.36 25.08 13.55
N ASN A 27 -12.22 25.34 14.18
CA ASN A 27 -11.07 24.43 14.16
C ASN A 27 -11.24 23.19 15.07
N GLN A 28 -12.15 23.20 16.04
CA GLN A 28 -12.43 22.04 16.90
C GLN A 28 -13.48 21.08 16.31
N GLU A 29 -14.40 21.57 15.48
CA GLU A 29 -15.46 20.74 14.91
C GLU A 29 -15.04 19.92 13.68
N ALA A 30 -13.85 20.17 13.10
CA ALA A 30 -13.32 19.42 11.96
C ALA A 30 -12.65 18.07 12.34
N TYR A 31 -12.65 17.71 13.64
CA TYR A 31 -12.02 16.49 14.13
C TYR A 31 -13.05 15.54 14.71
N THR A 32 -13.45 14.56 13.90
CA THR A 32 -14.09 13.35 14.39
C THR A 32 -13.04 12.57 15.19
N SER A 33 -13.31 12.30 16.47
CA SER A 33 -12.37 11.52 17.28
C SER A 33 -12.30 10.07 16.78
N VAL A 34 -11.18 9.40 17.01
CA VAL A 34 -11.03 7.95 16.71
C VAL A 34 -12.16 7.14 17.37
N ASP A 35 -12.63 7.58 18.55
CA ASP A 35 -13.74 6.95 19.24
C ASP A 35 -15.09 7.12 18.53
N ASP A 36 -15.30 8.22 17.82
CA ASP A 36 -16.52 8.44 17.03
C ASP A 36 -16.53 7.61 15.77
N ILE A 37 -15.38 7.43 15.12
CA ILE A 37 -15.23 6.57 13.94
C ILE A 37 -15.43 5.11 14.31
N ASN A 38 -14.92 4.65 15.46
CA ASN A 38 -15.14 3.30 15.95
C ASN A 38 -16.63 3.02 16.29
N LYS A 39 -17.45 4.05 16.52
CA LYS A 39 -18.90 3.91 16.69
C LYS A 39 -19.63 3.71 15.36
N GLU A 40 -19.08 4.21 14.26
CA GLU A 40 -19.67 4.09 12.93
C GLU A 40 -19.35 2.76 12.22
N THR A 41 -18.41 1.98 12.75
CA THR A 41 -18.09 0.64 12.22
C THR A 41 -18.88 -0.43 13.02
N PRO A 42 -20.07 -0.85 12.55
CA PRO A 42 -20.95 -1.74 13.32
C PRO A 42 -20.34 -3.11 13.64
N GLN A 43 -19.28 -3.50 12.96
CA GLN A 43 -18.70 -4.84 13.03
C GLN A 43 -17.38 -4.93 13.81
N GLY A 44 -16.83 -3.89 14.38
CA GLY A 44 -15.58 -3.91 15.18
C GLY A 44 -14.48 -4.85 14.68
N TYR A 45 -13.25 -4.39 14.72
CA TYR A 45 -12.07 -5.17 14.34
C TYR A 45 -11.50 -5.87 15.57
N ILE A 46 -11.06 -7.14 15.42
CA ILE A 46 -10.57 -7.99 16.53
C ILE A 46 -9.17 -8.53 16.32
N GLY A 47 -8.59 -8.30 15.14
CA GLY A 47 -7.25 -8.73 14.76
C GLY A 47 -7.14 -10.21 14.38
N SER A 48 -6.18 -10.49 13.51
CA SER A 48 -5.94 -11.82 12.92
C SER A 48 -5.64 -12.92 13.93
N ALA A 49 -5.03 -12.58 15.07
CA ALA A 49 -4.76 -13.56 16.15
C ALA A 49 -6.05 -14.21 16.68
N SER A 50 -7.17 -13.48 16.70
CA SER A 50 -8.49 -14.00 17.09
C SER A 50 -9.05 -14.99 16.08
N CYS A 51 -8.74 -14.82 14.78
CA CYS A 51 -9.20 -15.69 13.70
C CYS A 51 -8.53 -17.07 13.74
N LYS A 52 -7.29 -17.13 14.20
CA LYS A 52 -6.45 -18.34 14.24
C LYS A 52 -7.12 -19.53 14.92
N GLN A 53 -7.92 -19.28 15.96
CA GLN A 53 -8.53 -20.35 16.76
C GLN A 53 -9.50 -21.23 15.95
N CYS A 54 -10.20 -20.63 14.97
CA CYS A 54 -11.19 -21.33 14.14
C CYS A 54 -10.70 -21.52 12.69
N HIS A 55 -9.83 -20.64 12.19
CA HIS A 55 -9.35 -20.60 10.80
C HIS A 55 -7.82 -20.85 10.72
N LEU A 56 -7.35 -21.91 11.40
CA LEU A 56 -5.92 -22.22 11.53
C LEU A 56 -5.22 -22.43 10.17
N LYS A 57 -5.91 -23.05 9.21
CA LYS A 57 -5.35 -23.31 7.87
C LYS A 57 -5.12 -22.01 7.14
N GLU A 58 -6.14 -21.17 7.05
CA GLU A 58 -6.12 -19.88 6.35
C GLU A 58 -5.11 -18.93 7.03
N TYR A 59 -5.06 -18.95 8.37
CA TYR A 59 -4.08 -18.18 9.15
C TYR A 59 -2.63 -18.59 8.81
N ASN A 60 -2.35 -19.90 8.77
CA ASN A 60 -1.00 -20.41 8.46
C ASN A 60 -0.63 -20.08 6.99
N GLU A 61 -1.55 -20.19 6.05
CA GLU A 61 -1.35 -19.79 4.66
C GLU A 61 -1.02 -18.30 4.55
N TRP A 62 -1.79 -17.45 5.24
CA TRP A 62 -1.60 -16.00 5.25
C TRP A 62 -0.25 -15.58 5.87
N THR A 63 0.22 -16.20 6.95
CA THR A 63 1.52 -15.85 7.56
C THR A 63 2.71 -16.13 6.64
N LEU A 64 2.54 -16.93 5.58
CA LEU A 64 3.55 -17.17 4.56
C LEU A 64 3.44 -16.20 3.37
N SER A 65 2.35 -15.43 3.28
CA SER A 65 2.05 -14.56 2.15
C SER A 65 2.84 -13.25 2.17
N ASP A 66 2.89 -12.60 1.01
CA ASP A 66 3.41 -11.24 0.90
C ASP A 66 2.48 -10.20 1.57
N HIS A 67 1.19 -10.50 1.73
CA HIS A 67 0.25 -9.67 2.50
C HIS A 67 0.67 -9.57 3.97
N TYR A 68 1.00 -10.68 4.62
CA TYR A 68 1.50 -10.69 6.00
C TYR A 68 2.84 -9.95 6.13
N LYS A 69 3.70 -10.06 5.10
CA LYS A 69 5.03 -9.45 5.07
C LYS A 69 5.03 -8.03 4.51
N ALA A 70 3.86 -7.50 4.15
CA ALA A 70 3.74 -6.17 3.57
C ALA A 70 4.28 -5.07 4.49
N MET A 71 4.08 -5.23 5.81
CA MET A 71 4.65 -4.39 6.86
C MET A 71 4.96 -5.22 8.09
N GLN A 72 6.13 -5.00 8.69
CA GLN A 72 6.53 -5.67 9.93
C GLN A 72 7.36 -4.73 10.81
N ILE A 73 7.37 -4.98 12.12
CA ILE A 73 8.30 -4.30 13.03
C ILE A 73 9.71 -4.79 12.70
N ALA A 74 10.67 -3.86 12.63
CA ALA A 74 12.05 -4.18 12.32
C ALA A 74 12.72 -4.96 13.46
N ASN A 75 13.21 -6.15 13.15
CA ASN A 75 13.97 -7.01 14.04
C ASN A 75 14.85 -7.97 13.23
N ASP A 76 15.64 -8.81 13.91
CA ASP A 76 16.58 -9.72 13.25
C ASP A 76 15.92 -10.77 12.33
N SER A 77 14.61 -11.04 12.48
CA SER A 77 13.88 -11.98 11.62
C SER A 77 13.18 -11.31 10.44
N THR A 78 12.94 -10.01 10.52
CA THR A 78 12.14 -9.27 9.51
C THR A 78 13.00 -8.40 8.60
N VAL A 79 14.16 -7.93 9.06
CA VAL A 79 15.10 -7.11 8.28
C VAL A 79 15.96 -8.01 7.38
N LEU A 80 15.80 -7.86 6.06
CA LEU A 80 16.55 -8.61 5.07
C LEU A 80 17.87 -7.94 4.68
N GLY A 81 17.93 -6.61 4.76
CA GLY A 81 19.07 -5.81 4.35
C GLY A 81 20.31 -6.05 5.18
N ASN A 82 21.46 -5.87 4.58
CA ASN A 82 22.74 -5.99 5.26
C ASN A 82 23.02 -4.74 6.10
N PHE A 83 22.86 -4.87 7.43
CA PHE A 83 23.16 -3.83 8.42
C PHE A 83 24.48 -4.07 9.18
N ASN A 84 25.43 -4.83 8.61
CA ASN A 84 26.71 -5.13 9.23
C ASN A 84 27.76 -4.04 8.95
N ASN A 85 27.42 -2.78 9.27
CA ASN A 85 28.28 -1.61 9.09
C ASN A 85 28.74 -1.41 7.63
N VAL A 86 27.84 -1.60 6.68
CA VAL A 86 28.10 -1.42 5.24
C VAL A 86 27.66 -0.03 4.77
N THR A 87 28.24 0.40 3.64
CA THR A 87 27.88 1.66 2.99
C THR A 87 27.34 1.43 1.59
N TYR A 88 26.49 2.35 1.16
CA TYR A 88 26.00 2.43 -0.22
C TYR A 88 25.96 3.90 -0.65
N THR A 89 26.47 4.19 -1.85
CA THR A 89 26.50 5.53 -2.40
C THR A 89 25.66 5.60 -3.67
N ALA A 90 24.76 6.58 -3.73
CA ALA A 90 24.00 6.94 -4.92
C ALA A 90 23.84 8.46 -4.98
N ASP A 91 23.95 9.03 -6.16
CA ASP A 91 23.73 10.46 -6.45
C ASP A 91 24.51 11.39 -5.52
N GLY A 92 25.75 11.03 -5.19
CA GLY A 92 26.65 11.79 -4.30
C GLY A 92 26.35 11.64 -2.80
N ILE A 93 25.31 10.91 -2.40
CA ILE A 93 24.95 10.66 -0.99
C ILE A 93 25.43 9.27 -0.60
N THR A 94 26.27 9.19 0.43
CA THR A 94 26.73 7.93 1.02
C THR A 94 25.93 7.63 2.27
N SER A 95 25.18 6.53 2.28
CA SER A 95 24.46 6.07 3.45
C SER A 95 25.19 4.88 4.08
N ARG A 96 25.16 4.78 5.41
CA ARG A 96 25.73 3.67 6.18
C ARG A 96 24.62 2.95 6.92
N PHE A 97 24.65 1.62 6.88
CA PHE A 97 23.68 0.72 7.48
C PHE A 97 24.35 -0.05 8.59
N PHE A 98 23.85 0.06 9.81
CA PHE A 98 24.50 -0.54 10.97
C PHE A 98 23.51 -0.90 12.08
N LYS A 99 23.98 -1.70 13.03
CA LYS A 99 23.26 -2.01 14.28
C LYS A 99 23.91 -1.32 15.46
N ARG A 100 23.07 -0.86 16.39
CA ARG A 100 23.49 -0.33 17.69
C ARG A 100 22.45 -0.75 18.74
N ASP A 101 22.89 -1.37 19.81
CA ASP A 101 22.03 -1.83 20.91
C ASP A 101 20.85 -2.72 20.46
N GLY A 102 21.10 -3.61 19.50
CA GLY A 102 20.08 -4.51 18.92
C GLY A 102 19.10 -3.85 17.96
N LYS A 103 19.26 -2.56 17.68
CA LYS A 103 18.41 -1.79 16.74
C LYS A 103 19.14 -1.52 15.44
N PHE A 104 18.37 -1.30 14.38
CA PHE A 104 18.84 -1.02 13.04
C PHE A 104 18.86 0.48 12.78
N PHE A 105 19.92 0.99 12.16
CA PHE A 105 20.09 2.41 11.84
C PHE A 105 20.55 2.62 10.41
N ILE A 106 20.03 3.69 9.81
CA ILE A 106 20.53 4.24 8.56
C ILE A 106 21.08 5.63 8.85
N HIS A 107 22.40 5.81 8.63
CA HIS A 107 23.06 7.10 8.64
C HIS A 107 23.00 7.70 7.25
N THR A 108 22.25 8.76 7.04
CA THR A 108 22.05 9.37 5.72
C THR A 108 21.80 10.87 5.82
N GLN A 109 21.82 11.54 4.68
CA GLN A 109 21.61 12.98 4.59
C GLN A 109 20.14 13.33 4.78
N SER A 110 19.87 14.33 5.62
CA SER A 110 18.57 14.94 5.86
C SER A 110 18.29 16.10 4.89
N GLU A 111 17.13 16.73 5.01
CA GLU A 111 16.70 17.89 4.22
C GLU A 111 17.60 19.12 4.38
N ASP A 112 18.23 19.27 5.55
CA ASP A 112 19.17 20.36 5.87
C ASP A 112 20.62 20.08 5.38
N GLY A 113 20.84 18.99 4.65
CA GLY A 113 22.14 18.54 4.20
C GLY A 113 22.99 17.85 5.27
N ALA A 114 22.57 17.87 6.53
CA ALA A 114 23.29 17.21 7.62
C ALA A 114 23.07 15.70 7.60
N TYR A 115 24.12 14.94 7.94
CA TYR A 115 24.03 13.49 8.10
C TYR A 115 23.60 13.17 9.53
N LYS A 116 22.57 12.31 9.66
CA LYS A 116 22.01 11.89 10.94
C LYS A 116 21.78 10.39 10.98
N ASP A 117 21.77 9.82 12.19
CA ASP A 117 21.36 8.42 12.43
C ASP A 117 19.85 8.36 12.58
N TYR A 118 19.19 7.55 11.78
CA TYR A 118 17.77 7.29 11.86
C TYR A 118 17.53 5.84 12.24
N GLU A 119 16.75 5.60 13.28
CA GLU A 119 16.35 4.25 13.67
C GLU A 119 15.35 3.69 12.66
N VAL A 120 15.58 2.48 12.19
CA VAL A 120 14.64 1.73 11.37
C VAL A 120 13.62 1.05 12.28
N LEU A 121 12.37 1.48 12.20
CA LEU A 121 11.29 0.97 13.04
C LEU A 121 10.47 -0.12 12.36
N TYR A 122 10.31 -0.02 11.04
CA TYR A 122 9.51 -0.96 10.26
C TYR A 122 10.22 -1.38 8.98
N THR A 123 9.95 -2.61 8.57
CA THR A 123 10.21 -3.10 7.22
C THR A 123 8.94 -2.92 6.39
N PHE A 124 9.11 -2.61 5.11
CA PHE A 124 8.06 -2.31 4.15
C PHE A 124 8.30 -3.14 2.88
N GLY A 125 7.44 -4.11 2.64
CA GLY A 125 7.64 -5.13 1.61
C GLY A 125 8.63 -6.23 2.01
N TYR A 126 8.74 -7.23 1.14
CA TYR A 126 9.55 -8.41 1.36
C TYR A 126 10.26 -8.89 0.08
N TYR A 127 9.52 -8.99 -1.02
CA TYR A 127 10.01 -9.47 -2.31
C TYR A 127 9.31 -8.72 -3.46
N PRO A 128 10.03 -8.28 -4.50
CA PRO A 128 11.47 -8.43 -4.78
C PRO A 128 12.35 -7.42 -4.04
N LEU A 129 11.76 -6.46 -3.35
CA LEU A 129 12.48 -5.45 -2.60
C LEU A 129 11.90 -5.27 -1.19
N GLN A 130 12.75 -4.81 -0.29
CA GLN A 130 12.36 -4.37 1.04
C GLN A 130 12.83 -2.94 1.28
N GLN A 131 11.92 -2.08 1.73
CA GLN A 131 12.18 -0.71 2.15
C GLN A 131 12.16 -0.61 3.68
N TYR A 132 12.56 0.53 4.19
CA TYR A 132 12.69 0.79 5.61
C TYR A 132 12.03 2.10 5.98
N ILE A 133 11.46 2.17 7.18
CA ILE A 133 10.68 3.32 7.65
C ILE A 133 11.20 3.76 9.00
N THR A 134 11.32 5.07 9.17
CA THR A 134 11.65 5.74 10.43
C THR A 134 10.53 6.68 10.87
N ASP A 135 10.46 6.97 12.17
CA ASP A 135 9.64 8.07 12.67
C ASP A 135 10.27 9.43 12.32
N PHE A 136 9.41 10.39 12.07
CA PHE A 136 9.77 11.75 11.73
C PHE A 136 8.91 12.75 12.52
N PRO A 137 9.29 14.01 12.65
CA PRO A 137 8.52 14.99 13.40
C PRO A 137 7.04 15.04 12.99
N ASN A 138 6.18 15.47 13.90
CA ASN A 138 4.74 15.60 13.74
C ASN A 138 3.99 14.28 13.45
N GLY A 139 4.48 13.15 13.97
CA GLY A 139 3.86 11.82 13.77
C GLY A 139 4.00 11.25 12.35
N LYS A 140 4.81 11.88 11.52
CA LYS A 140 5.14 11.40 10.19
C LYS A 140 5.99 10.13 10.27
N LYS A 141 5.82 9.24 9.31
CA LYS A 141 6.67 8.08 9.08
C LYS A 141 7.23 8.18 7.67
N GLN A 142 8.56 8.19 7.56
CA GLN A 142 9.23 8.41 6.28
C GLN A 142 9.89 7.13 5.77
N VAL A 143 9.70 6.88 4.48
CA VAL A 143 10.33 5.76 3.76
C VAL A 143 11.68 6.24 3.25
N PHE A 144 12.74 5.50 3.57
CA PHE A 144 14.08 5.81 3.04
C PHE A 144 14.16 5.53 1.54
N ARG A 145 14.99 6.31 0.85
CA ARG A 145 15.26 6.13 -0.58
C ARG A 145 16.08 4.86 -0.89
N GLN A 146 16.87 4.37 0.06
CA GLN A 146 17.65 3.15 -0.08
C GLN A 146 16.78 1.94 0.20
N SER A 147 16.79 0.98 -0.73
CA SER A 147 16.04 -0.25 -0.68
C SER A 147 16.95 -1.45 -0.79
N TRP A 148 16.50 -2.57 -0.25
CA TRP A 148 17.20 -3.85 -0.37
C TRP A 148 16.59 -4.71 -1.49
N ASP A 149 17.37 -5.04 -2.51
CA ASP A 149 16.99 -6.05 -3.50
C ASP A 149 17.14 -7.44 -2.89
N SER A 150 16.02 -8.09 -2.58
CA SER A 150 16.02 -9.41 -1.94
C SER A 150 16.36 -10.56 -2.90
N ARG A 151 16.42 -10.32 -4.22
CA ARG A 151 16.87 -11.31 -5.22
C ARG A 151 18.37 -11.29 -5.40
N GLN A 152 18.96 -10.07 -5.41
CA GLN A 152 20.39 -9.87 -5.66
C GLN A 152 21.21 -9.67 -4.37
N ASN A 153 20.53 -9.58 -3.22
CA ASN A 153 21.14 -9.31 -1.91
C ASN A 153 22.05 -8.08 -1.92
N LYS A 154 21.53 -6.96 -2.42
CA LYS A 154 22.26 -5.69 -2.50
C LYS A 154 21.39 -4.49 -2.20
N TRP A 155 22.01 -3.42 -1.71
CA TRP A 155 21.39 -2.10 -1.61
C TRP A 155 21.26 -1.48 -2.99
N PHE A 156 20.19 -0.75 -3.21
CA PHE A 156 19.98 0.08 -4.39
C PHE A 156 19.14 1.31 -4.05
N HIS A 157 19.16 2.32 -4.91
CA HIS A 157 18.33 3.50 -4.81
C HIS A 157 17.23 3.43 -5.88
N GLN A 158 15.97 3.63 -5.50
CA GLN A 158 14.84 3.48 -6.42
C GLN A 158 14.86 4.50 -7.56
N TYR A 159 15.38 5.69 -7.30
CA TYR A 159 15.51 6.80 -8.25
C TYR A 159 16.99 7.09 -8.56
N ALA A 160 17.83 6.06 -8.64
CA ALA A 160 19.25 6.23 -8.95
C ALA A 160 19.43 6.93 -10.30
N GLY A 161 20.28 7.97 -10.33
CA GLY A 161 20.49 8.83 -11.49
C GLY A 161 19.56 10.03 -11.57
N GLU A 162 18.61 10.17 -10.66
CA GLU A 162 17.76 11.36 -10.56
C GLU A 162 18.25 12.27 -9.43
N VAL A 163 18.51 13.53 -9.76
CA VAL A 163 18.83 14.54 -8.75
C VAL A 163 17.54 15.05 -8.13
N ILE A 164 17.25 14.63 -6.89
CA ILE A 164 16.04 14.99 -6.14
C ILE A 164 16.46 15.95 -5.03
N PRO A 165 16.24 17.29 -5.18
CA PRO A 165 16.60 18.26 -4.16
C PRO A 165 15.73 18.13 -2.90
N PRO A 166 16.15 18.67 -1.76
CA PRO A 166 15.45 18.49 -0.47
C PRO A 166 14.01 19.01 -0.42
N ASP A 167 13.65 19.96 -1.25
CA ASP A 167 12.32 20.55 -1.37
C ASP A 167 11.45 19.86 -2.42
N ASP A 168 11.98 18.88 -3.16
CA ASP A 168 11.21 18.10 -4.12
C ASP A 168 10.24 17.15 -3.39
N TYR A 169 9.04 17.02 -3.93
CA TYR A 169 8.01 16.12 -3.41
C TYR A 169 8.48 14.67 -3.21
N LEU A 170 9.37 14.18 -4.08
CA LEU A 170 9.91 12.82 -4.03
C LEU A 170 11.13 12.67 -3.11
N HIS A 171 11.65 13.79 -2.51
CA HIS A 171 12.72 13.65 -1.54
C HIS A 171 12.26 12.80 -0.34
N TRP A 172 13.15 11.97 0.21
CA TRP A 172 12.76 10.98 1.22
C TRP A 172 12.18 11.61 2.51
N THR A 173 12.44 12.88 2.79
CA THR A 173 11.86 13.62 3.92
C THR A 173 10.52 14.29 3.59
N GLN A 174 10.08 14.25 2.33
CA GLN A 174 8.90 14.99 1.85
C GLN A 174 7.66 14.10 1.70
N ALA A 175 6.55 14.71 1.31
CA ALA A 175 5.23 14.09 1.30
C ALA A 175 5.12 12.86 0.38
N GLY A 176 5.87 12.82 -0.73
CA GLY A 176 5.89 11.67 -1.65
C GLY A 176 6.46 10.39 -1.05
N GLN A 177 7.26 10.50 0.01
CA GLN A 177 7.83 9.37 0.76
C GLN A 177 7.21 9.22 2.16
N ASN A 178 6.13 9.96 2.45
CA ASN A 178 5.42 9.86 3.71
C ASN A 178 4.52 8.62 3.73
N TRP A 179 4.86 7.65 4.58
CA TRP A 179 4.12 6.39 4.69
C TRP A 179 2.65 6.60 5.09
N ASN A 180 2.38 7.51 6.05
CA ASN A 180 1.03 7.77 6.53
C ASN A 180 0.11 8.23 5.39
N LEU A 181 0.64 9.03 4.46
CA LEU A 181 -0.10 9.60 3.34
C LEU A 181 -0.20 8.64 2.16
N MET A 182 0.93 8.06 1.74
CA MET A 182 1.06 7.40 0.44
C MET A 182 0.92 5.87 0.50
N CYS A 183 1.34 5.24 1.61
CA CYS A 183 1.55 3.80 1.63
C CYS A 183 0.62 3.05 2.59
N ALA A 184 0.27 3.69 3.71
CA ALA A 184 -0.39 3.05 4.85
C ALA A 184 -1.73 2.40 4.48
N SER A 185 -2.51 3.01 3.58
CA SER A 185 -3.83 2.51 3.20
C SER A 185 -3.80 1.13 2.51
N CYS A 186 -2.71 0.82 1.81
CA CYS A 186 -2.50 -0.49 1.18
C CYS A 186 -1.68 -1.46 2.05
N HIS A 187 -1.00 -0.96 3.10
CA HIS A 187 -0.05 -1.71 3.91
C HIS A 187 -0.42 -1.78 5.39
N SER A 188 -1.67 -1.52 5.73
CA SER A 188 -2.25 -1.72 7.06
C SER A 188 -3.70 -2.13 6.97
N THR A 189 -4.30 -2.49 8.09
CA THR A 189 -5.71 -2.89 8.19
C THR A 189 -6.49 -1.85 8.98
N ASN A 190 -7.63 -1.40 8.45
CA ASN A 190 -8.51 -0.39 9.07
C ASN A 190 -7.74 0.88 9.45
N LEU A 191 -7.08 1.48 8.46
CA LEU A 191 -6.29 2.69 8.63
C LEU A 191 -7.16 3.89 8.94
N GLN A 192 -6.71 4.68 9.91
CA GLN A 192 -7.19 6.02 10.18
C GLN A 192 -5.99 6.96 10.09
N LYS A 193 -5.88 7.77 9.03
CA LYS A 193 -4.74 8.66 8.83
C LYS A 193 -4.65 9.74 9.89
N ASN A 194 -5.79 10.29 10.29
CA ASN A 194 -5.92 11.36 11.29
C ASN A 194 -4.93 12.50 11.02
N LEU A 195 -4.86 12.92 9.75
CA LEU A 195 -4.08 14.07 9.33
C LEU A 195 -4.73 15.36 9.81
N ASN A 196 -3.96 16.18 10.52
CA ASN A 196 -4.31 17.57 10.75
C ASN A 196 -3.64 18.45 9.68
N PRO A 197 -4.38 18.96 8.68
CA PRO A 197 -3.79 19.77 7.62
C PRO A 197 -3.31 21.15 8.06
N TYR A 198 -3.79 21.64 9.21
CA TYR A 198 -3.38 22.95 9.75
C TYR A 198 -2.03 22.91 10.45
N THR A 199 -1.68 21.78 11.02
CA THR A 199 -0.40 21.59 11.74
C THR A 199 0.54 20.63 11.02
N ASP A 200 0.12 20.10 9.89
CA ASP A 200 0.84 19.09 9.11
C ASP A 200 1.34 17.93 10.01
N SER A 201 0.40 17.42 10.84
CA SER A 201 0.69 16.36 11.81
C SER A 201 -0.24 15.18 11.65
N TYR A 202 0.25 14.01 12.03
CA TYR A 202 -0.47 12.74 11.93
C TYR A 202 -0.63 12.09 13.31
N HIS A 203 -1.82 11.56 13.55
CA HIS A 203 -2.13 10.66 14.66
C HIS A 203 -2.62 9.30 14.13
N THR A 204 -1.92 8.79 13.13
CA THR A 204 -2.33 7.59 12.38
C THR A 204 -2.50 6.38 13.28
N THR A 205 -3.65 5.74 13.18
CA THR A 205 -3.99 4.48 13.84
C THR A 205 -4.44 3.43 12.83
N TYR A 206 -4.34 2.17 13.20
CA TYR A 206 -4.75 1.02 12.41
C TYR A 206 -5.06 -0.15 13.35
N SER A 207 -5.87 -1.11 12.90
CA SER A 207 -6.15 -2.32 13.67
C SER A 207 -4.97 -3.29 13.65
N GLU A 208 -4.31 -3.44 12.51
CA GLU A 208 -3.08 -4.22 12.35
C GLU A 208 -2.11 -3.55 11.36
N LEU A 209 -0.83 -3.72 11.62
CA LEU A 209 0.29 -3.13 10.85
C LEU A 209 0.52 -3.90 9.54
N THR A 210 -0.38 -4.59 8.99
CA THR A 210 -0.20 -5.30 7.71
C THR A 210 -1.54 -5.55 7.07
N VAL A 211 -1.55 -6.13 5.88
CA VAL A 211 -2.79 -6.56 5.22
C VAL A 211 -3.23 -7.86 5.87
N SER A 212 -4.17 -7.76 6.81
CA SER A 212 -4.66 -8.90 7.59
C SER A 212 -5.98 -9.47 7.08
N CYS A 213 -6.54 -10.43 7.81
CA CYS A 213 -7.82 -11.06 7.50
C CYS A 213 -8.93 -10.02 7.29
N GLU A 214 -8.99 -9.05 8.19
CA GLU A 214 -10.05 -8.04 8.21
C GLU A 214 -9.89 -6.93 7.16
N SER A 215 -8.74 -6.87 6.45
CA SER A 215 -8.61 -6.01 5.27
C SER A 215 -9.52 -6.45 4.12
N CYS A 216 -9.79 -7.76 4.02
CA CYS A 216 -10.62 -8.35 2.97
C CYS A 216 -12.00 -8.77 3.47
N HIS A 217 -12.09 -9.18 4.74
CA HIS A 217 -13.31 -9.74 5.32
C HIS A 217 -14.10 -8.73 6.15
N GLY A 218 -13.56 -7.51 6.35
CA GLY A 218 -14.16 -6.50 7.24
C GLY A 218 -14.08 -6.88 8.72
N GLY A 219 -14.56 -6.00 9.60
CA GLY A 219 -14.54 -6.22 11.04
C GLY A 219 -15.30 -7.48 11.45
N ALA A 220 -14.68 -8.35 12.22
CA ALA A 220 -15.14 -9.70 12.48
C ALA A 220 -15.73 -9.91 13.90
N LYS A 221 -15.91 -8.87 14.71
CA LYS A 221 -16.36 -8.97 16.10
C LYS A 221 -17.68 -9.77 16.23
N THR A 222 -18.71 -9.36 15.50
CA THR A 222 -20.02 -10.03 15.54
C THR A 222 -19.95 -11.48 15.04
N HIS A 223 -19.10 -11.75 14.05
CA HIS A 223 -18.83 -13.11 13.56
C HIS A 223 -18.24 -14.00 14.66
N ALA A 224 -17.21 -13.51 15.35
CA ALA A 224 -16.53 -14.24 16.41
C ALA A 224 -17.46 -14.45 17.64
N GLU A 225 -18.16 -13.41 18.10
CA GLU A 225 -19.10 -13.48 19.22
C GLU A 225 -20.27 -14.44 18.94
N SER A 226 -20.75 -14.49 17.70
CA SER A 226 -21.80 -15.41 17.27
C SER A 226 -21.29 -16.84 17.01
N LYS A 227 -19.98 -17.10 17.18
CA LYS A 227 -19.34 -18.38 16.84
C LYS A 227 -19.61 -18.80 15.39
N GLY A 228 -19.46 -17.86 14.47
CA GLY A 228 -19.62 -18.10 13.03
C GLY A 228 -21.06 -18.10 12.51
N LYS A 229 -22.06 -17.86 13.33
CA LYS A 229 -23.47 -17.81 12.88
C LYS A 229 -23.75 -16.58 12.02
N THR A 230 -23.16 -15.43 12.37
CA THR A 230 -23.18 -14.23 11.54
C THR A 230 -21.95 -14.25 10.63
N ARG A 231 -22.16 -14.02 9.35
CA ARG A 231 -21.03 -13.96 8.38
C ARG A 231 -20.37 -12.57 8.44
N THR A 232 -19.10 -12.54 8.15
CA THR A 232 -18.38 -11.33 7.76
C THR A 232 -18.79 -10.90 6.35
N PHE A 233 -18.09 -9.92 5.78
CA PHE A 233 -18.29 -9.50 4.39
C PHE A 233 -18.16 -10.71 3.43
N VAL A 234 -19.11 -10.84 2.50
CA VAL A 234 -19.19 -11.98 1.59
C VAL A 234 -18.64 -11.62 0.22
N LEU A 235 -17.64 -12.35 -0.23
CA LEU A 235 -17.02 -12.21 -1.54
C LEU A 235 -17.61 -13.21 -2.56
N ALA A 236 -18.95 -13.18 -2.74
CA ALA A 236 -19.65 -14.17 -3.55
C ALA A 236 -19.68 -13.83 -5.04
N SER A 237 -19.58 -12.57 -5.41
CA SER A 237 -19.59 -12.12 -6.82
C SER A 237 -18.24 -11.54 -7.25
N GLN A 238 -18.05 -11.38 -8.56
CA GLN A 238 -16.87 -10.70 -9.12
C GLN A 238 -16.75 -9.28 -8.58
N THR A 239 -17.85 -8.51 -8.57
CA THR A 239 -17.87 -7.13 -8.08
C THR A 239 -17.44 -7.04 -6.61
N GLN A 240 -18.01 -7.90 -5.75
CA GLN A 240 -17.64 -7.92 -4.33
C GLN A 240 -16.17 -8.26 -4.10
N GLU A 241 -15.64 -9.21 -4.87
CA GLU A 241 -14.22 -9.56 -4.79
C GLU A 241 -13.32 -8.43 -5.30
N LEU A 242 -13.70 -7.78 -6.39
CA LEU A 242 -12.97 -6.62 -6.91
C LEU A 242 -12.99 -5.47 -5.91
N ASN A 243 -14.12 -5.18 -5.26
CA ASN A 243 -14.23 -4.17 -4.22
C ASN A 243 -13.31 -4.47 -3.01
N ALA A 244 -13.03 -5.74 -2.72
CA ALA A 244 -12.07 -6.11 -1.69
C ALA A 244 -10.60 -5.96 -2.12
N CYS A 245 -10.29 -6.24 -3.38
CA CYS A 245 -8.90 -6.25 -3.89
C CYS A 245 -8.45 -4.88 -4.39
N MET A 246 -9.34 -4.17 -5.07
CA MET A 246 -9.07 -2.92 -5.78
C MET A 246 -8.49 -1.80 -4.88
N PRO A 247 -8.92 -1.60 -3.61
CA PRO A 247 -8.36 -0.56 -2.77
C PRO A 247 -6.82 -0.54 -2.70
N CYS A 248 -6.20 -1.72 -2.79
CA CYS A 248 -4.73 -1.87 -2.76
C CYS A 248 -4.13 -2.20 -4.13
N HIS A 249 -4.89 -2.82 -5.03
CA HIS A 249 -4.41 -3.30 -6.33
C HIS A 249 -4.79 -2.39 -7.49
N THR A 250 -5.03 -1.08 -7.23
CA THR A 250 -5.18 -0.04 -8.25
C THR A 250 -4.38 1.21 -7.92
N ARG A 251 -3.97 1.96 -8.95
CA ARG A 251 -3.55 3.35 -8.78
C ARG A 251 -4.81 4.19 -8.60
N ARG A 252 -4.85 5.01 -7.56
CA ARG A 252 -6.07 5.70 -7.16
C ARG A 252 -5.81 6.93 -6.30
N GLY A 253 -6.71 7.89 -6.36
CA GLY A 253 -6.90 8.90 -5.32
C GLY A 253 -7.74 8.35 -4.16
N GLU A 254 -7.69 9.01 -3.03
CA GLU A 254 -8.47 8.70 -1.84
C GLU A 254 -9.43 9.86 -1.53
N VAL A 255 -10.70 9.53 -1.30
CA VAL A 255 -11.74 10.53 -0.99
C VAL A 255 -11.79 10.81 0.50
N THR A 256 -11.49 9.81 1.33
CA THR A 256 -11.54 9.90 2.79
C THR A 256 -10.19 9.61 3.43
N GLN A 257 -10.08 9.87 4.73
CA GLN A 257 -8.91 9.49 5.53
C GLN A 257 -9.06 8.11 6.21
N HIS A 258 -10.19 7.45 6.00
CA HIS A 258 -10.56 6.18 6.60
C HIS A 258 -10.51 5.08 5.54
N HIS A 259 -9.85 3.98 5.86
CA HIS A 259 -9.63 2.89 4.93
C HIS A 259 -10.01 1.56 5.57
N ALA A 260 -11.29 1.45 5.90
CA ALA A 260 -11.92 0.20 6.27
C ALA A 260 -12.34 -0.58 5.03
N MET A 261 -12.72 -1.85 5.20
CA MET A 261 -13.37 -2.61 4.15
C MET A 261 -14.70 -1.97 3.77
N VAL A 262 -14.88 -1.64 2.50
CA VAL A 262 -16.09 -0.99 1.97
C VAL A 262 -16.82 -1.90 0.97
N THR A 263 -18.12 -1.69 0.84
CA THR A 263 -18.95 -2.43 -0.12
C THR A 263 -18.94 -1.81 -1.51
N GLU A 264 -18.83 -0.49 -1.57
CA GLU A 264 -18.77 0.29 -2.81
C GLU A 264 -17.49 1.11 -2.83
N VAL A 265 -16.49 0.60 -3.55
CA VAL A 265 -15.15 1.18 -3.57
C VAL A 265 -15.11 2.60 -4.12
N MET A 266 -15.98 2.92 -5.06
CA MET A 266 -16.04 4.25 -5.68
C MET A 266 -16.52 5.35 -4.72
N ASP A 267 -17.10 4.99 -3.58
CA ASP A 267 -17.45 5.96 -2.53
C ASP A 267 -16.23 6.46 -1.75
N GLU A 268 -15.17 5.65 -1.71
CA GLU A 268 -13.96 5.90 -0.92
C GLU A 268 -12.74 6.21 -1.78
N TYR A 269 -12.72 5.77 -3.04
CA TYR A 269 -11.55 5.83 -3.91
C TYR A 269 -11.90 6.28 -5.32
N LEU A 270 -10.97 7.01 -5.94
CA LEU A 270 -11.02 7.45 -7.33
C LEU A 270 -9.95 6.71 -8.13
N PRO A 271 -10.28 5.60 -8.80
CA PRO A 271 -9.32 4.90 -9.65
C PRO A 271 -8.80 5.80 -10.75
N GLU A 272 -7.50 5.71 -11.03
CA GLU A 272 -6.87 6.40 -12.14
C GLU A 272 -7.42 5.86 -13.46
N VAL A 273 -7.83 6.75 -14.35
CA VAL A 273 -8.20 6.37 -15.71
C VAL A 273 -6.95 6.11 -16.56
N PRO A 274 -7.04 5.28 -17.61
CA PRO A 274 -5.93 5.07 -18.55
C PRO A 274 -5.50 6.38 -19.21
N VAL A 275 -4.29 6.85 -18.86
CA VAL A 275 -3.64 8.04 -19.42
C VAL A 275 -2.29 7.67 -20.04
N THR A 276 -1.79 8.48 -20.95
CA THR A 276 -0.57 8.19 -21.74
C THR A 276 0.68 7.96 -20.92
N ASP A 277 0.78 8.56 -19.74
CA ASP A 277 1.94 8.37 -18.85
C ASP A 277 1.95 7.02 -18.13
N LEU A 278 0.78 6.40 -18.01
CA LEU A 278 0.58 5.15 -17.28
C LEU A 278 0.24 3.96 -18.17
N TYR A 279 -0.12 4.20 -19.43
CA TYR A 279 -0.52 3.17 -20.39
C TYR A 279 0.06 3.42 -21.77
N PHE A 280 0.38 2.35 -22.46
CA PHE A 280 0.62 2.39 -23.91
C PHE A 280 -0.68 2.61 -24.68
N PRO A 281 -0.62 3.08 -25.94
CA PRO A 281 -1.83 3.30 -26.77
C PRO A 281 -2.69 2.06 -26.98
N ASP A 282 -2.13 0.87 -26.83
CA ASP A 282 -2.84 -0.43 -26.93
C ASP A 282 -3.46 -0.90 -25.61
N GLY A 283 -3.38 -0.07 -24.55
CA GLY A 283 -3.95 -0.34 -23.23
C GLY A 283 -3.07 -1.15 -22.29
N GLN A 284 -1.86 -1.54 -22.72
CA GLN A 284 -0.89 -2.17 -21.81
C GLN A 284 -0.34 -1.16 -20.81
N VAL A 285 -0.06 -1.64 -19.60
CA VAL A 285 0.53 -0.82 -18.54
C VAL A 285 1.94 -0.40 -18.88
N SER A 286 2.25 0.90 -18.85
CA SER A 286 3.57 1.44 -19.16
C SER A 286 4.30 1.99 -17.94
N GLY A 287 3.61 2.51 -16.96
CA GLY A 287 4.16 3.16 -15.79
C GLY A 287 3.87 2.43 -14.49
N GLU A 288 4.11 3.12 -13.38
CA GLU A 288 3.81 2.62 -12.05
C GLU A 288 2.30 2.54 -11.83
N ASN A 289 1.74 1.39 -12.19
CA ASN A 289 0.32 1.10 -12.12
C ASN A 289 0.12 -0.32 -11.57
N TYR A 290 -1.12 -0.61 -11.14
CA TYR A 290 -1.48 -1.88 -10.54
C TYR A 290 -2.38 -2.71 -11.47
N LYS A 291 -2.96 -3.79 -10.96
CA LYS A 291 -3.58 -4.83 -11.78
C LYS A 291 -5.04 -4.55 -12.15
N TYR A 292 -5.74 -3.74 -11.36
CA TYR A 292 -7.19 -3.53 -11.49
C TYR A 292 -7.59 -2.98 -12.86
N SER A 293 -7.03 -1.82 -13.23
CA SER A 293 -7.42 -1.15 -14.48
C SER A 293 -7.05 -1.96 -15.73
N SER A 294 -5.93 -2.68 -15.69
CA SER A 294 -5.55 -3.56 -16.79
C SER A 294 -6.45 -4.80 -16.87
N PHE A 295 -6.83 -5.36 -15.72
CA PHE A 295 -7.77 -6.49 -15.67
C PHE A 295 -9.16 -6.13 -16.20
N LEU A 296 -9.67 -4.94 -15.88
CA LEU A 296 -10.97 -4.47 -16.39
C LEU A 296 -11.03 -4.41 -17.93
N GLN A 297 -9.90 -4.20 -18.61
CA GLN A 297 -9.81 -4.19 -20.07
C GLN A 297 -9.83 -5.60 -20.67
N SER A 298 -9.68 -6.63 -19.87
CA SER A 298 -9.55 -8.01 -20.34
C SER A 298 -10.89 -8.63 -20.72
N LYS A 299 -10.87 -9.52 -21.72
CA LYS A 299 -12.03 -10.35 -22.04
C LYS A 299 -12.44 -11.25 -20.89
N MET A 300 -11.49 -11.67 -20.04
CA MET A 300 -11.75 -12.52 -18.88
C MET A 300 -12.60 -11.81 -17.83
N TYR A 301 -12.37 -10.51 -17.60
CA TYR A 301 -13.25 -9.71 -16.74
C TYR A 301 -14.71 -9.77 -17.21
N HIS A 302 -14.96 -9.56 -18.51
CA HIS A 302 -16.30 -9.62 -19.10
C HIS A 302 -16.94 -11.03 -19.11
N GLN A 303 -16.18 -12.05 -18.74
CA GLN A 303 -16.66 -13.45 -18.57
C GLN A 303 -16.75 -13.84 -17.09
N ASN A 304 -16.87 -12.88 -16.18
CA ASN A 304 -16.98 -13.09 -14.74
C ASN A 304 -15.80 -13.85 -14.10
N VAL A 305 -14.63 -13.86 -14.74
CA VAL A 305 -13.41 -14.38 -14.12
C VAL A 305 -13.01 -13.48 -12.96
N ARG A 306 -12.58 -14.07 -11.86
CA ARG A 306 -12.20 -13.35 -10.62
C ARG A 306 -10.72 -13.48 -10.37
N CYS A 307 -10.16 -12.57 -9.55
CA CYS A 307 -8.76 -12.65 -9.10
C CYS A 307 -8.49 -14.02 -8.46
N THR A 308 -9.42 -14.50 -7.64
CA THR A 308 -9.33 -15.81 -6.98
C THR A 308 -9.58 -16.99 -7.92
N SER A 309 -9.94 -16.79 -9.18
CA SER A 309 -9.91 -17.87 -10.17
C SER A 309 -8.48 -18.37 -10.43
N CYS A 310 -7.50 -17.47 -10.36
CA CYS A 310 -6.08 -17.75 -10.61
C CYS A 310 -5.23 -17.73 -9.34
N HIS A 311 -5.53 -16.84 -8.39
CA HIS A 311 -4.75 -16.64 -7.16
C HIS A 311 -5.42 -17.25 -5.93
N SER A 312 -4.63 -17.79 -5.01
CA SER A 312 -5.07 -18.05 -3.64
C SER A 312 -4.96 -16.77 -2.83
N PRO A 313 -6.07 -16.22 -2.31
CA PRO A 313 -6.03 -14.93 -1.59
C PRO A 313 -5.22 -15.01 -0.29
N HIS A 314 -5.19 -16.18 0.36
CA HIS A 314 -4.47 -16.35 1.62
C HIS A 314 -2.96 -16.49 1.42
N THR A 315 -2.51 -17.19 0.38
CA THR A 315 -1.07 -17.33 0.10
C THR A 315 -0.52 -16.24 -0.83
N GLY A 316 -1.38 -15.52 -1.55
CA GLY A 316 -0.99 -14.59 -2.64
C GLY A 316 -0.43 -15.27 -3.89
N LYS A 317 -0.27 -16.60 -3.88
CA LYS A 317 0.35 -17.37 -4.97
C LYS A 317 -0.69 -17.79 -6.02
N LEU A 318 -0.21 -18.16 -7.21
CA LEU A 318 -1.04 -18.81 -8.22
C LEU A 318 -1.52 -20.19 -7.71
N LYS A 319 -2.74 -20.58 -8.06
CA LYS A 319 -3.32 -21.87 -7.71
C LYS A 319 -2.67 -23.05 -8.45
N ALA A 320 -2.00 -22.76 -9.57
CA ALA A 320 -1.21 -23.74 -10.32
C ALA A 320 -0.02 -23.03 -10.98
N GLU A 321 1.05 -23.78 -11.23
CA GLU A 321 2.28 -23.24 -11.81
C GLU A 321 2.18 -23.04 -13.33
N GLY A 322 2.79 -21.97 -13.81
CA GLY A 322 2.95 -21.68 -15.24
C GLY A 322 1.63 -21.68 -15.99
N SER A 323 1.62 -22.26 -17.17
CA SER A 323 0.45 -22.39 -18.03
C SER A 323 -0.68 -23.23 -17.45
N LYS A 324 -0.41 -24.06 -16.43
CA LYS A 324 -1.44 -24.90 -15.80
C LYS A 324 -2.59 -24.10 -15.21
N VAL A 325 -2.31 -22.88 -14.73
CA VAL A 325 -3.35 -21.99 -14.22
C VAL A 325 -4.31 -21.53 -15.33
N CYS A 326 -3.82 -21.37 -16.56
CA CYS A 326 -4.63 -20.98 -17.72
C CYS A 326 -5.44 -22.17 -18.25
N LEU A 327 -4.82 -23.36 -18.26
CA LEU A 327 -5.42 -24.60 -18.79
C LEU A 327 -6.56 -25.14 -17.92
N GLN A 328 -6.84 -24.58 -16.75
CA GLN A 328 -8.03 -24.89 -15.98
C GLN A 328 -9.33 -24.53 -16.73
N CYS A 329 -9.27 -23.50 -17.60
CA CYS A 329 -10.40 -22.99 -18.36
C CYS A 329 -10.17 -23.07 -19.87
N HIS A 330 -8.90 -22.92 -20.32
CA HIS A 330 -8.57 -22.93 -21.74
C HIS A 330 -8.24 -24.34 -22.22
N ALA A 331 -8.75 -24.69 -23.42
CA ALA A 331 -8.58 -26.05 -23.98
C ALA A 331 -7.11 -26.42 -24.17
N PRO A 332 -6.69 -27.67 -23.91
CA PRO A 332 -5.31 -28.13 -24.02
C PRO A 332 -4.66 -27.88 -25.40
N LYS A 333 -5.45 -27.74 -26.46
CA LYS A 333 -4.94 -27.40 -27.80
C LYS A 333 -4.14 -26.09 -27.84
N TYR A 334 -4.41 -25.15 -26.93
CA TYR A 334 -3.68 -23.89 -26.82
C TYR A 334 -2.27 -24.07 -26.23
N ALA A 335 -1.96 -25.19 -25.60
CA ALA A 335 -0.60 -25.54 -25.19
C ALA A 335 0.20 -26.26 -26.29
N SER A 336 -0.40 -26.47 -27.48
CA SER A 336 0.27 -27.15 -28.60
C SER A 336 1.21 -26.21 -29.37
N GLN A 337 2.18 -26.80 -30.07
CA GLN A 337 3.08 -26.07 -30.95
C GLN A 337 2.34 -25.29 -32.05
N ALA A 338 1.20 -25.77 -32.52
CA ALA A 338 0.39 -25.08 -33.52
C ALA A 338 -0.13 -23.72 -33.06
N HIS A 339 -0.32 -23.54 -31.74
CA HIS A 339 -0.71 -22.27 -31.16
C HIS A 339 0.51 -21.47 -30.68
N THR A 340 1.45 -22.12 -30.00
CA THR A 340 2.61 -21.43 -29.39
C THR A 340 3.70 -21.08 -30.39
N PHE A 341 3.74 -21.75 -31.56
CA PHE A 341 4.77 -21.62 -32.59
C PHE A 341 6.18 -22.02 -32.15
N HIS A 342 6.37 -22.56 -30.94
CA HIS A 342 7.64 -22.96 -30.35
C HIS A 342 7.78 -24.47 -30.22
N LYS A 343 8.98 -24.99 -30.51
CA LYS A 343 9.30 -26.42 -30.42
C LYS A 343 9.81 -26.80 -29.03
N GLY A 344 8.83 -27.10 -28.13
CA GLY A 344 9.17 -27.92 -26.95
C GLY A 344 9.98 -27.30 -25.83
N ASN A 345 10.26 -25.98 -25.84
CA ASN A 345 10.87 -25.29 -24.71
C ASN A 345 9.75 -24.83 -23.74
N PRO A 346 9.64 -25.41 -22.53
CA PRO A 346 8.58 -25.05 -21.57
C PRO A 346 8.59 -23.55 -21.20
N ALA A 347 9.75 -22.91 -21.22
CA ALA A 347 9.86 -21.48 -20.92
C ALA A 347 9.25 -20.59 -22.01
N GLU A 348 9.34 -21.04 -23.28
CA GLU A 348 8.78 -20.33 -24.45
C GLU A 348 7.30 -20.66 -24.69
N THR A 349 6.79 -21.73 -24.10
CA THR A 349 5.39 -22.15 -24.21
C THR A 349 4.53 -21.72 -23.04
N ASP A 350 5.08 -20.99 -22.07
CA ASP A 350 4.29 -20.40 -20.99
C ASP A 350 3.36 -19.32 -21.55
N CYS A 351 2.06 -19.50 -21.37
CA CYS A 351 1.02 -18.59 -21.86
C CYS A 351 1.27 -17.12 -21.45
N ARG A 352 1.86 -16.92 -20.28
CA ARG A 352 2.15 -15.58 -19.74
C ARG A 352 3.18 -14.80 -20.55
N VAL A 353 4.14 -15.47 -21.17
CA VAL A 353 5.18 -14.82 -21.98
C VAL A 353 4.57 -14.01 -23.12
N CYS A 354 3.54 -14.53 -23.75
CA CYS A 354 2.87 -13.88 -24.88
C CYS A 354 1.65 -13.06 -24.47
N HIS A 355 0.82 -13.57 -23.52
CA HIS A 355 -0.46 -12.95 -23.19
C HIS A 355 -0.42 -12.04 -21.96
N MET A 356 0.66 -12.03 -21.19
CA MET A 356 0.86 -11.23 -19.99
C MET A 356 2.30 -10.68 -19.97
N PRO A 357 2.68 -9.79 -20.91
CA PRO A 357 4.05 -9.29 -20.97
C PRO A 357 4.46 -8.63 -19.65
N THR A 358 5.74 -8.72 -19.34
CA THR A 358 6.29 -8.13 -18.13
C THR A 358 6.88 -6.76 -18.39
N ARG A 359 6.78 -5.89 -17.39
CA ARG A 359 7.42 -4.58 -17.35
C ARG A 359 8.05 -4.36 -15.98
N THR A 360 9.15 -3.61 -15.95
CA THR A 360 9.70 -3.06 -14.70
C THR A 360 8.91 -1.80 -14.36
N TYR A 361 8.32 -1.78 -13.17
CA TYR A 361 7.49 -0.66 -12.69
C TYR A 361 8.35 0.35 -11.94
N MET A 362 9.11 -0.14 -10.97
CA MET A 362 9.93 0.70 -10.11
C MET A 362 11.16 -0.11 -9.67
N GLY A 363 12.34 0.48 -9.76
CA GLY A 363 13.57 -0.15 -9.32
C GLY A 363 13.79 -1.54 -9.96
N ASN A 364 13.53 -2.59 -9.19
CA ASN A 364 13.65 -3.98 -9.61
C ASN A 364 12.33 -4.76 -9.67
N ASP A 365 11.19 -4.09 -9.45
CA ASP A 365 9.88 -4.74 -9.42
C ASP A 365 9.33 -4.97 -10.83
N VAL A 366 9.42 -6.21 -11.30
CA VAL A 366 8.93 -6.66 -12.61
C VAL A 366 7.57 -7.34 -12.44
N ARG A 367 6.57 -6.85 -13.17
CA ARG A 367 5.18 -7.33 -13.06
C ARG A 367 4.60 -7.71 -14.40
N HIS A 368 3.69 -8.71 -14.39
CA HIS A 368 2.88 -9.09 -15.54
C HIS A 368 1.69 -8.14 -15.73
N ASP A 369 1.42 -7.76 -16.98
CA ASP A 369 0.17 -7.10 -17.36
C ASP A 369 -1.02 -8.07 -17.23
N HIS A 370 -2.19 -7.55 -16.81
CA HIS A 370 -3.41 -8.33 -16.64
C HIS A 370 -4.50 -8.00 -17.68
N ASN A 371 -4.14 -7.33 -18.76
CA ASN A 371 -5.02 -7.13 -19.90
C ASN A 371 -5.27 -8.44 -20.68
N PHE A 372 -4.36 -9.41 -20.58
CA PHE A 372 -4.44 -10.70 -21.28
C PHE A 372 -4.66 -10.52 -22.79
N TYR A 373 -3.91 -9.62 -23.41
CA TYR A 373 -4.08 -9.29 -24.80
C TYR A 373 -3.76 -10.48 -25.73
N VAL A 374 -4.29 -10.40 -26.97
CA VAL A 374 -3.96 -11.37 -28.01
C VAL A 374 -2.79 -10.80 -28.83
N PRO A 375 -1.60 -11.43 -28.83
CA PRO A 375 -0.47 -10.98 -29.64
C PRO A 375 -0.87 -10.95 -31.13
N ARG A 376 -0.42 -9.92 -31.83
CA ARG A 376 -0.64 -9.74 -33.28
C ARG A 376 0.56 -10.23 -34.06
#